data_2f3a74f6e768ffba06e0b1248a7c7a1d
#
_entry.id   2f3a74f6e768ffba06e0b1248a7c7a1d
#
_cell.length_a   1.000
_cell.length_b   1.000
_cell.length_c   1.000
_cell.angle_alpha   90.00
_cell.angle_beta   90.00
_cell.angle_gamma   90.00
#
_symmetry.space_group_name_H-M   'P 1'
#
loop_
_entity.id
_entity.type
_entity.pdbx_description
1 polymer ?
#
loop_
_entity_poly.entity_id
_entity_poly.type
_entity_poly.pdbx_seq_one_letter_code
_entity_poly.pdbx_strand_id
1 'polypeptide(L)'
;MLFRSVTERINRAIVALLGAGAVIQSGVLDQEEAIKGIDFNTIALLTGMMILVAIARKSGMFQYVAVWSAKKARAEPWGILLMLSVTTALLSALLDNVTTVLLVVPVTLSITKDLGVPPYPFLFAEVMASNIGGTAT
;
A
#
# COMPACT_ATOMS: atom_id res chain seq x y z
N MET A 1 4.43 20.36 17.51
CA MET A 1 3.72 19.05 17.68
C MET A 1 2.19 19.14 17.53
N LEU A 2 1.58 20.34 17.68
CA LEU A 2 0.12 20.55 17.57
C LEU A 2 -0.42 20.58 16.12
N PHE A 3 0.36 21.01 15.15
CA PHE A 3 -0.07 21.11 13.74
C PHE A 3 -0.29 19.73 13.06
N ARG A 4 0.39 18.68 13.51
CA ARG A 4 0.27 17.33 12.96
C ARG A 4 -1.04 16.65 13.36
N SER A 5 -1.58 16.99 14.52
CA SER A 5 -2.80 16.37 15.08
C SER A 5 -4.10 16.89 14.45
N VAL A 6 -4.10 18.13 13.92
CA VAL A 6 -5.29 18.71 13.29
C VAL A 6 -5.47 18.23 11.86
N THR A 7 -4.37 17.95 11.15
CA THR A 7 -4.40 17.53 9.74
C THR A 7 -4.81 16.06 9.56
N GLU A 8 -4.58 15.21 10.57
CA GLU A 8 -4.98 13.79 10.49
C GLU A 8 -6.46 13.53 10.77
N ARG A 9 -7.18 14.48 11.37
CA ARG A 9 -8.64 14.36 11.64
C ARG A 9 -9.51 14.72 10.42
N ILE A 10 -8.96 15.44 9.43
CA ILE A 10 -9.70 15.81 8.23
C ILE A 10 -9.26 14.88 7.11
N ASN A 11 -10.22 14.15 6.54
CA ASN A 11 -9.97 13.27 5.40
C ASN A 11 -9.39 14.10 4.24
N ARG A 12 -8.23 13.68 3.73
CA ARG A 12 -7.50 14.37 2.64
C ARG A 12 -8.39 14.60 1.41
N ALA A 13 -9.31 13.68 1.14
CA ALA A 13 -10.28 13.82 0.05
C ALA A 13 -11.24 15.00 0.27
N ILE A 14 -11.67 15.24 1.52
CA ILE A 14 -12.56 16.39 1.85
C ILE A 14 -11.81 17.69 1.63
N VAL A 15 -10.55 17.79 2.07
CA VAL A 15 -9.73 19.00 1.87
C VAL A 15 -9.51 19.27 0.37
N ALA A 16 -9.22 18.23 -0.40
CA ALA A 16 -9.04 18.36 -1.85
C ALA A 16 -10.33 18.80 -2.56
N LEU A 17 -11.48 18.23 -2.19
CA LEU A 17 -12.78 18.62 -2.74
C LEU A 17 -13.18 20.05 -2.37
N LEU A 18 -12.96 20.47 -1.13
CA LEU A 18 -13.21 21.84 -0.69
C LEU A 18 -12.28 22.83 -1.41
N GLY A 19 -11.00 22.47 -1.57
CA GLY A 19 -10.05 23.27 -2.33
C GLY A 19 -10.45 23.44 -3.79
N ALA A 20 -10.83 22.36 -4.45
CA ALA A 20 -11.33 22.38 -5.83
C ALA A 20 -12.61 23.23 -5.95
N GLY A 21 -13.56 23.08 -5.04
CA GLY A 21 -14.78 23.88 -4.99
C GLY A 21 -14.51 25.38 -4.81
N ALA A 22 -13.55 25.75 -3.94
CA ALA A 22 -13.16 27.12 -3.72
C ALA A 22 -12.52 27.76 -4.96
N VAL A 23 -11.69 27.02 -5.70
CA VAL A 23 -11.07 27.49 -6.96
C VAL A 23 -12.11 27.73 -8.05
N ILE A 24 -13.12 26.88 -8.17
CA ILE A 24 -14.23 27.04 -9.12
C ILE A 24 -15.07 28.25 -8.71
N GLN A 25 -15.41 28.40 -7.41
CA GLN A 25 -16.19 29.54 -6.92
C GLN A 25 -15.48 30.88 -7.04
N SER A 26 -14.14 30.89 -6.95
CA SER A 26 -13.36 32.12 -7.14
C SER A 26 -13.28 32.59 -8.61
N GLY A 27 -13.81 31.81 -9.56
CA GLY A 27 -13.81 32.15 -10.99
C GLY A 27 -12.44 32.03 -11.65
N VAL A 28 -11.46 31.41 -10.98
CA VAL A 28 -10.12 31.16 -11.53
C VAL A 28 -10.16 30.04 -12.58
N LEU A 29 -11.07 29.08 -12.42
CA LEU A 29 -11.30 27.98 -13.33
C LEU A 29 -12.80 27.86 -13.61
N ASP A 30 -13.15 27.78 -14.88
CA ASP A 30 -14.50 27.45 -15.30
C ASP A 30 -14.82 25.97 -15.02
N GLN A 31 -16.07 25.67 -14.76
CA GLN A 31 -16.52 24.31 -14.45
C GLN A 31 -16.20 23.33 -15.58
N GLU A 32 -16.27 23.76 -16.84
CA GLU A 32 -15.92 22.93 -17.99
C GLU A 32 -14.42 22.61 -18.05
N GLU A 33 -13.57 23.58 -17.73
CA GLU A 33 -12.12 23.39 -17.68
C GLU A 33 -11.72 22.46 -16.52
N ALA A 34 -12.37 22.61 -15.36
CA ALA A 34 -12.18 21.73 -14.22
C ALA A 34 -12.52 20.26 -14.54
N ILE A 35 -13.60 20.02 -15.27
CA ILE A 35 -14.01 18.67 -15.69
C ILE A 35 -13.03 18.11 -16.74
N LYS A 36 -12.58 18.92 -17.69
CA LYS A 36 -11.58 18.53 -18.70
C LYS A 36 -10.22 18.18 -18.09
N GLY A 37 -9.88 18.78 -16.94
CA GLY A 37 -8.67 18.47 -16.18
C GLY A 37 -8.71 17.12 -15.47
N ILE A 38 -9.88 16.48 -15.36
CA ILE A 38 -10.04 15.17 -14.74
C ILE A 38 -9.73 14.08 -15.77
N ASP A 39 -8.67 13.34 -15.55
CA ASP A 39 -8.36 12.16 -16.36
C ASP A 39 -9.21 10.96 -15.93
N PHE A 40 -10.36 10.80 -16.57
CA PHE A 40 -11.29 9.70 -16.33
C PHE A 40 -10.68 8.33 -16.65
N ASN A 41 -9.70 8.25 -17.57
CA ASN A 41 -9.01 6.99 -17.88
C ASN A 41 -8.19 6.54 -16.68
N THR A 42 -7.44 7.45 -16.08
CA THR A 42 -6.68 7.16 -14.87
C THR A 42 -7.58 6.75 -13.70
N ILE A 43 -8.71 7.43 -13.50
CA ILE A 43 -9.69 7.07 -12.44
C ILE A 43 -10.29 5.68 -12.72
N ALA A 44 -10.66 5.38 -13.94
CA ALA A 44 -11.22 4.08 -14.32
C ALA A 44 -10.19 2.95 -14.12
N LEU A 45 -8.93 3.19 -14.52
CA LEU A 45 -7.84 2.25 -14.35
C LEU A 45 -7.56 1.97 -12.86
N LEU A 46 -7.44 3.02 -12.05
CA LEU A 46 -7.23 2.88 -10.59
C LEU A 46 -8.39 2.14 -9.94
N THR A 47 -9.63 2.46 -10.31
CA THR A 47 -10.82 1.79 -9.77
C THR A 47 -10.83 0.31 -10.15
N GLY A 48 -10.56 -0.02 -11.42
CA GLY A 48 -10.46 -1.39 -11.89
C GLY A 48 -9.38 -2.18 -11.16
N MET A 49 -8.20 -1.58 -10.98
CA MET A 49 -7.09 -2.18 -10.24
C MET A 49 -7.46 -2.43 -8.76
N MET A 50 -8.13 -1.48 -8.09
CA MET A 50 -8.59 -1.65 -6.72
C MET A 50 -9.60 -2.81 -6.58
N ILE A 51 -10.51 -2.97 -7.56
CA ILE A 51 -11.47 -4.09 -7.58
C ILE A 51 -10.74 -5.42 -7.74
N LEU A 52 -9.81 -5.53 -8.69
CA LEU A 52 -9.01 -6.75 -8.90
C LEU A 52 -8.20 -7.12 -7.65
N VAL A 53 -7.56 -6.14 -7.03
CA VAL A 53 -6.81 -6.33 -5.78
C VAL A 53 -7.72 -6.78 -4.65
N ALA A 54 -8.91 -6.20 -4.52
CA ALA A 54 -9.87 -6.58 -3.49
C ALA A 54 -10.34 -8.04 -3.65
N ILE A 55 -10.55 -8.49 -4.88
CA ILE A 55 -10.89 -9.89 -5.19
C ILE A 55 -9.71 -10.81 -4.88
N ALA A 56 -8.52 -10.49 -5.35
CA ALA A 56 -7.31 -11.26 -5.11
C ALA A 56 -6.95 -11.35 -3.61
N ARG A 57 -7.20 -10.28 -2.84
CA ARG A 57 -7.05 -10.27 -1.39
C ARG A 57 -7.98 -11.26 -0.71
N LYS A 58 -9.23 -11.34 -1.13
CA LYS A 58 -10.22 -12.29 -0.57
C LYS A 58 -9.89 -13.74 -0.90
N SER A 59 -9.20 -14.01 -2.01
CA SER A 59 -8.79 -15.38 -2.39
C SER A 59 -7.68 -15.96 -1.53
N GLY A 60 -7.02 -15.17 -0.69
CA GLY A 60 -5.89 -15.59 0.14
C GLY A 60 -4.58 -15.84 -0.65
N MET A 61 -4.55 -15.51 -1.94
CA MET A 61 -3.40 -15.75 -2.81
C MET A 61 -2.12 -15.09 -2.28
N PHE A 62 -2.22 -13.85 -1.81
CA PHE A 62 -1.07 -13.11 -1.28
C PHE A 62 -0.52 -13.72 0.01
N GLN A 63 -1.41 -14.18 0.90
CA GLN A 63 -1.02 -14.88 2.12
C GLN A 63 -0.33 -16.22 1.79
N TYR A 64 -0.85 -16.94 0.81
CA TYR A 64 -0.22 -18.17 0.34
C TYR A 64 1.20 -17.93 -0.16
N VAL A 65 1.42 -16.91 -1.00
CA VAL A 65 2.74 -16.55 -1.53
C VAL A 65 3.70 -16.17 -0.40
N ALA A 66 3.26 -15.37 0.59
CA ALA A 66 4.08 -14.99 1.73
C ALA A 66 4.48 -16.19 2.59
N VAL A 67 3.53 -17.08 2.92
CA VAL A 67 3.80 -18.30 3.69
C VAL A 67 4.70 -19.27 2.90
N TRP A 68 4.48 -19.40 1.60
CA TRP A 68 5.33 -20.23 0.74
C TRP A 68 6.78 -19.73 0.71
N SER A 69 6.98 -18.41 0.59
CA SER A 69 8.29 -17.77 0.63
C SER A 69 9.02 -18.04 1.94
N ALA A 70 8.31 -17.92 3.07
CA ALA A 70 8.86 -18.21 4.39
C ALA A 70 9.25 -19.69 4.55
N LYS A 71 8.45 -20.62 4.06
CA LYS A 71 8.76 -22.06 4.09
C LYS A 71 10.01 -22.38 3.27
N LYS A 72 10.21 -21.73 2.13
CA LYS A 72 11.37 -21.95 1.26
C LYS A 72 12.68 -21.47 1.89
N ALA A 73 12.63 -20.53 2.82
CA ALA A 73 13.78 -19.99 3.54
C ALA A 73 14.35 -20.93 4.63
N ARG A 74 13.88 -22.19 4.74
CA ARG A 74 14.39 -23.24 5.66
C ARG A 74 14.49 -22.83 7.14
N ALA A 75 13.59 -21.99 7.61
CA ALA A 75 13.54 -21.48 8.99
C ALA A 75 14.79 -20.67 9.47
N GLU A 76 15.67 -20.29 8.54
CA GLU A 76 16.77 -19.36 8.87
C GLU A 76 16.23 -17.92 8.92
N PRO A 77 16.41 -17.17 10.02
CA PRO A 77 15.86 -15.82 10.17
C PRO A 77 16.29 -14.86 9.04
N TRP A 78 17.54 -14.91 8.61
CA TRP A 78 18.05 -14.12 7.48
C TRP A 78 17.43 -14.49 6.14
N GLY A 79 17.28 -15.79 5.90
CA GLY A 79 16.63 -16.29 4.68
C GLY A 79 15.17 -15.88 4.61
N ILE A 80 14.46 -15.92 5.74
CA ILE A 80 13.06 -15.49 5.85
C ILE A 80 12.95 -13.97 5.60
N LEU A 81 13.82 -13.18 6.22
CA LEU A 81 13.86 -11.73 6.02
C LEU A 81 14.05 -11.37 4.54
N LEU A 82 15.04 -11.97 3.88
CA LEU A 82 15.30 -11.75 2.46
C LEU A 82 14.11 -12.18 1.59
N MET A 83 13.60 -13.38 1.79
CA MET A 83 12.50 -13.91 0.98
C MET A 83 11.21 -13.11 1.15
N LEU A 84 10.86 -12.71 2.39
CA LEU A 84 9.71 -11.86 2.64
C LEU A 84 9.90 -10.47 2.04
N SER A 85 11.09 -9.87 2.16
CA SER A 85 11.37 -8.56 1.56
C SER A 85 11.26 -8.59 0.03
N VAL A 86 11.83 -9.59 -0.63
CA VAL A 86 11.72 -9.75 -2.09
C VAL A 86 10.26 -9.97 -2.50
N THR A 87 9.54 -10.83 -1.78
CA THR A 87 8.12 -11.08 -2.04
C THR A 87 7.30 -9.81 -1.86
N THR A 88 7.55 -9.05 -0.79
CA THR A 88 6.88 -7.77 -0.52
C THR A 88 7.15 -6.75 -1.62
N ALA A 89 8.41 -6.64 -2.09
CA ALA A 89 8.75 -5.75 -3.19
C ALA A 89 8.04 -6.13 -4.50
N LEU A 90 8.00 -7.42 -4.85
CA LEU A 90 7.30 -7.91 -6.04
C LEU A 90 5.78 -7.69 -5.94
N LEU A 91 5.19 -7.95 -4.79
CA LEU A 91 3.76 -7.70 -4.56
C LEU A 91 3.46 -6.20 -4.60
N SER A 92 4.34 -5.36 -4.07
CA SER A 92 4.15 -3.91 -4.07
C SER A 92 4.34 -3.28 -5.44
N ALA A 93 5.05 -3.91 -6.35
CA ALA A 93 5.10 -3.50 -7.75
C ALA A 93 3.76 -3.71 -8.49
N LEU A 94 2.90 -4.59 -7.98
CA LEU A 94 1.57 -4.88 -8.53
C LEU A 94 0.44 -4.23 -7.72
N LEU A 95 0.68 -3.95 -6.45
CA LEU A 95 -0.26 -3.38 -5.48
C LEU A 95 0.28 -2.04 -4.97
N ASP A 96 -0.59 -1.28 -4.31
CA ASP A 96 -0.11 -0.13 -3.56
C ASP A 96 0.68 -0.55 -2.30
N ASN A 97 1.62 0.30 -1.89
CA ASN A 97 2.54 0.04 -0.77
C ASN A 97 1.80 -0.26 0.53
N VAL A 98 0.73 0.49 0.83
CA VAL A 98 -0.04 0.35 2.07
C VAL A 98 -0.76 -0.99 2.12
N THR A 99 -1.43 -1.37 1.03
CA THR A 99 -2.14 -2.65 0.93
C THR A 99 -1.18 -3.83 1.04
N THR A 100 -0.01 -3.76 0.40
CA THR A 100 1.00 -4.81 0.46
C THR A 100 1.50 -5.02 1.88
N VAL A 101 1.87 -3.95 2.59
CA VAL A 101 2.31 -4.03 3.99
C VAL A 101 1.22 -4.60 4.88
N LEU A 102 -0.04 -4.13 4.74
CA LEU A 102 -1.17 -4.64 5.52
C LEU A 102 -1.46 -6.13 5.28
N LEU A 103 -1.10 -6.66 4.10
CA LEU A 103 -1.25 -8.08 3.78
C LEU A 103 -0.13 -8.95 4.35
N VAL A 104 1.11 -8.47 4.29
CA VAL A 104 2.29 -9.25 4.66
C VAL A 104 2.56 -9.20 6.16
N VAL A 105 2.36 -8.06 6.82
CA VAL A 105 2.62 -7.87 8.26
C VAL A 105 1.99 -8.94 9.17
N PRO A 106 0.73 -9.34 9.04
CA PRO A 106 0.16 -10.40 9.89
C PRO A 106 0.88 -11.74 9.74
N VAL A 107 1.33 -12.06 8.52
CA VAL A 107 2.09 -13.30 8.24
C VAL A 107 3.46 -13.23 8.90
N THR A 108 4.15 -12.12 8.77
CA THR A 108 5.45 -11.88 9.38
C THR A 108 5.39 -11.95 10.89
N LEU A 109 4.39 -11.33 11.50
CA LEU A 109 4.18 -11.39 12.96
C LEU A 109 3.94 -12.82 13.45
N SER A 110 3.19 -13.64 12.69
CA SER A 110 3.00 -15.05 13.01
C SER A 110 4.31 -15.82 12.95
N ILE A 111 5.06 -15.66 11.85
CA ILE A 111 6.33 -16.36 11.63
C ILE A 111 7.38 -15.96 12.68
N THR A 112 7.53 -14.68 12.95
CA THR A 112 8.52 -14.20 13.94
C THR A 112 8.17 -14.65 15.35
N LYS A 113 6.89 -14.75 15.68
CA LYS A 113 6.40 -15.32 16.95
C LYS A 113 6.74 -16.80 17.07
N ASP A 114 6.51 -17.58 16.02
CA ASP A 114 6.80 -19.02 15.99
C ASP A 114 8.30 -19.31 16.08
N LEU A 115 9.13 -18.43 15.51
CA LEU A 115 10.59 -18.52 15.56
C LEU A 115 11.22 -17.93 16.84
N GLY A 116 10.44 -17.22 17.65
CA GLY A 116 10.95 -16.54 18.84
C GLY A 116 11.93 -15.39 18.56
N VAL A 117 11.85 -14.77 17.37
CA VAL A 117 12.71 -13.65 16.96
C VAL A 117 11.97 -12.32 17.04
N PRO A 118 12.67 -11.19 17.28
CA PRO A 118 12.04 -9.88 17.33
C PRO A 118 11.48 -9.50 15.95
N PRO A 119 10.21 -9.03 15.85
CA PRO A 119 9.58 -8.71 14.58
C PRO A 119 10.09 -7.41 13.93
N TYR A 120 10.67 -6.49 14.70
CA TYR A 120 11.05 -5.16 14.22
C TYR A 120 11.94 -5.14 12.97
N PRO A 121 13.03 -5.94 12.87
CA PRO A 121 13.87 -5.94 11.67
C PRO A 121 13.10 -6.38 10.41
N PHE A 122 12.18 -7.34 10.56
CA PHE A 122 11.37 -7.86 9.47
C PHE A 122 10.37 -6.81 8.99
N LEU A 123 9.64 -6.19 9.91
CA LEU A 123 8.68 -5.13 9.60
C LEU A 123 9.35 -3.94 8.93
N PHE A 124 10.52 -3.53 9.41
CA PHE A 124 11.28 -2.44 8.80
C PHE A 124 11.73 -2.78 7.38
N ALA A 125 12.26 -3.99 7.17
CA ALA A 125 12.69 -4.45 5.86
C ALA A 125 11.50 -4.54 4.86
N GLU A 126 10.33 -4.99 5.32
CA GLU A 126 9.11 -5.06 4.50
C GLU A 126 8.60 -3.67 4.10
N VAL A 127 8.57 -2.71 5.01
CA VAL A 127 8.17 -1.33 4.68
C VAL A 127 9.12 -0.73 3.66
N MET A 128 10.44 -0.93 3.80
CA MET A 128 11.42 -0.47 2.82
C MET A 128 11.27 -1.19 1.48
N ALA A 129 11.11 -2.51 1.50
CA ALA A 129 10.90 -3.32 0.31
C ALA A 129 9.61 -2.93 -0.44
N SER A 130 8.53 -2.66 0.29
CA SER A 130 7.27 -2.17 -0.27
C SER A 130 7.45 -0.82 -0.97
N ASN A 131 8.17 0.11 -0.36
CA ASN A 131 8.44 1.40 -0.99
C ASN A 131 9.30 1.25 -2.25
N ILE A 132 10.33 0.42 -2.23
CA ILE A 132 11.18 0.14 -3.40
C ILE A 132 10.35 -0.52 -4.50
N GLY A 133 9.54 -1.53 -4.18
CA GLY A 133 8.66 -2.19 -5.15
C GLY A 133 7.64 -1.24 -5.77
N GLY A 134 7.02 -0.38 -4.97
CA GLY A 134 6.04 0.59 -5.45
C GLY A 134 6.61 1.74 -6.28
N THR A 135 7.92 1.97 -6.25
CA THR A 135 8.57 2.94 -7.16
C THR A 135 8.88 2.35 -8.54
N ALA A 136 8.74 1.04 -8.71
CA ALA A 136 8.98 0.35 -9.99
C ALA A 136 7.79 0.45 -10.96
N THR A 137 6.64 0.88 -10.47
CA THR A 137 5.39 1.10 -11.22
C THR A 137 4.94 2.55 -11.14
#